data_d1534560d73389e50e2cb652f564162e
#
_entry.id   d1534560d73389e50e2cb652f564162e
#
_cell.length_a   1.000
_cell.length_b   1.000
_cell.length_c   1.000
_cell.angle_alpha   90.00
_cell.angle_beta   90.00
_cell.angle_gamma   90.00
#
_symmetry.space_group_name_H-M   'P 1'
#
loop_
_entity.id
_entity.type
_entity.pdbx_description
1 polymer ?
#
loop_
_entity_poly.entity_id
_entity_poly.type
_entity_poly.pdbx_seq_one_letter_code
_entity_poly.pdbx_strand_id
1 'polypeptide(L)'
;IAFLAGDAAPRHFENPRQVPAFEYPADYGPRPPSFSRATLVESAERRQLFVSGTAAIRGHATIAVGDLPGQLACTRENLHIIAATAGAGADFGAADDWQRTLKVYIRHARDLAAVSRDLDDHLLRPGDIVTYLHADLCRSDLQVEIEAVLTKDV
;
A
#
# COMPACT_ATOMS: atom_id res chain seq x y z
N ILE A 1 17.27 7.68 2.92
CA ILE A 1 16.35 8.33 1.98
C ILE A 1 16.66 7.77 0.60
N ALA A 2 15.65 7.29 -0.11
CA ALA A 2 15.72 6.87 -1.49
C ALA A 2 14.84 7.79 -2.35
N PHE A 3 15.27 8.09 -3.57
CA PHE A 3 14.48 8.85 -4.53
C PHE A 3 14.71 8.32 -5.94
N LEU A 4 13.73 8.54 -6.80
CA LEU A 4 13.81 8.29 -8.23
C LEU A 4 13.81 9.63 -8.95
N ALA A 5 14.67 9.80 -9.93
CA ALA A 5 14.70 11.00 -10.78
C ALA A 5 14.77 10.58 -12.26
N GLY A 6 14.09 11.34 -13.11
CA GLY A 6 14.03 11.08 -14.56
C GLY A 6 13.19 12.14 -15.27
N ASP A 7 13.10 12.04 -16.59
CA ASP A 7 12.38 12.99 -17.43
C ASP A 7 10.87 12.68 -17.55
N ALA A 8 10.44 11.49 -17.14
CA ALA A 8 9.03 11.10 -17.17
C ALA A 8 8.25 11.81 -16.05
N ALA A 9 7.19 12.53 -16.42
CA ALA A 9 6.31 13.17 -15.45
C ALA A 9 5.49 12.11 -14.66
N PRO A 10 5.58 12.07 -13.32
CA PRO A 10 4.81 11.14 -12.54
C PRO A 10 3.32 11.50 -12.51
N ARG A 11 2.45 10.49 -12.41
CA ARG A 11 1.03 10.68 -12.11
C ARG A 11 0.72 10.20 -10.71
N HIS A 12 0.12 11.07 -9.89
CA HIS A 12 -0.23 10.78 -8.50
C HIS A 12 -1.71 10.38 -8.39
N PHE A 13 -2.00 9.44 -7.52
CA PHE A 13 -3.35 8.92 -7.30
C PHE A 13 -3.68 8.90 -5.82
N GLU A 14 -4.97 9.16 -5.53
CA GLU A 14 -5.56 9.03 -4.20
C GLU A 14 -6.57 7.88 -4.17
N ASN A 15 -6.76 7.29 -2.99
CA ASN A 15 -7.76 6.25 -2.79
C ASN A 15 -9.12 6.91 -2.56
N PRO A 16 -10.16 6.64 -3.37
CA PRO A 16 -11.47 7.29 -3.24
C PRO A 16 -12.19 6.98 -1.92
N ARG A 17 -11.74 5.99 -1.15
CA ARG A 17 -12.28 5.68 0.19
C ARG A 17 -11.52 6.34 1.34
N GLN A 18 -10.47 7.08 1.02
CA GLN A 18 -9.64 7.75 2.02
C GLN A 18 -9.62 9.27 1.77
N VAL A 19 -9.52 10.03 2.83
CA VAL A 19 -9.18 11.45 2.73
C VAL A 19 -7.71 11.54 2.25
N PRO A 20 -7.38 12.42 1.29
CA PRO A 20 -5.99 12.67 0.92
C PRO A 20 -5.14 13.00 2.16
N ALA A 21 -3.93 12.46 2.21
CA ALA A 21 -3.12 12.59 3.43
C ALA A 21 -2.84 14.05 3.80
N PHE A 22 -2.68 14.91 2.80
CA PHE A 22 -2.44 16.34 2.97
C PHE A 22 -3.69 17.15 3.43
N GLU A 23 -4.86 16.50 3.51
CA GLU A 23 -6.11 17.07 4.03
C GLU A 23 -6.50 16.49 5.40
N TYR A 24 -5.62 15.71 6.04
CA TYR A 24 -5.92 15.13 7.34
C TYR A 24 -6.14 16.21 8.41
N PRO A 25 -7.13 16.01 9.31
CA PRO A 25 -7.39 16.92 10.41
C PRO A 25 -6.20 17.01 11.38
N ALA A 26 -6.15 18.10 12.14
CA ALA A 26 -5.08 18.39 13.08
C ALA A 26 -4.95 17.37 14.23
N ASP A 27 -5.93 16.51 14.42
CA ASP A 27 -5.92 15.41 15.40
C ASP A 27 -4.73 14.44 15.22
N TYR A 28 -4.17 14.38 14.00
CA TYR A 28 -3.03 13.51 13.66
C TYR A 28 -1.67 14.22 13.70
N GLY A 29 -1.63 15.47 14.13
CA GLY A 29 -0.42 16.25 14.27
C GLY A 29 -0.55 17.69 13.79
N PRO A 30 0.44 18.55 14.05
CA PRO A 30 0.38 19.98 13.74
C PRO A 30 0.40 20.31 12.26
N ARG A 31 0.79 19.35 11.42
CA ARG A 31 0.78 19.45 9.96
C ARG A 31 0.36 18.11 9.36
N PRO A 32 -0.52 18.10 8.35
CA PRO A 32 -0.86 16.87 7.66
C PRO A 32 0.36 16.32 6.92
N PRO A 33 0.45 14.98 6.76
CA PRO A 33 1.51 14.37 5.97
C PRO A 33 1.36 14.72 4.48
N SER A 34 2.49 14.82 3.77
CA SER A 34 2.52 15.18 2.36
C SER A 34 2.99 13.99 1.53
N PHE A 35 2.06 13.13 1.12
CA PHE A 35 2.30 12.03 0.19
C PHE A 35 1.03 11.70 -0.60
N SER A 36 1.18 11.09 -1.78
CA SER A 36 0.08 10.47 -2.54
C SER A 36 -0.02 8.99 -2.23
N ARG A 37 -1.22 8.40 -2.41
CA ARG A 37 -1.46 6.97 -2.14
C ARG A 37 -0.77 6.06 -3.14
N ALA A 38 -0.64 6.51 -4.38
CA ALA A 38 0.20 5.85 -5.36
C ALA A 38 0.77 6.85 -6.36
N THR A 39 1.88 6.45 -7.00
CA THR A 39 2.52 7.23 -8.06
C THR A 39 2.89 6.29 -9.21
N LEU A 40 2.38 6.59 -10.40
CA LEU A 40 2.73 5.88 -11.63
C LEU A 40 3.79 6.69 -12.40
N VAL A 41 4.86 6.01 -12.77
CA VAL A 41 5.90 6.51 -13.67
C VAL A 41 5.91 5.62 -14.90
N GLU A 42 5.83 6.23 -16.08
CA GLU A 42 5.81 5.53 -17.37
C GLU A 42 6.95 6.00 -18.24
N SER A 43 7.72 5.07 -18.77
CA SER A 43 8.73 5.28 -19.79
C SER A 43 8.36 4.52 -21.09
N ALA A 44 9.16 4.63 -22.13
CA ALA A 44 8.95 3.89 -23.37
C ALA A 44 9.05 2.36 -23.19
N GLU A 45 9.74 1.91 -22.17
CA GLU A 45 10.06 0.49 -21.95
C GLU A 45 9.34 -0.10 -20.73
N ARG A 46 8.88 0.75 -19.78
CA ARG A 46 8.44 0.28 -18.48
C ARG A 46 7.42 1.18 -17.82
N ARG A 47 6.46 0.55 -17.18
CA ARG A 47 5.51 1.17 -16.25
C ARG A 47 5.85 0.74 -14.83
N GLN A 48 5.90 1.69 -13.89
CA GLN A 48 6.15 1.42 -12.47
C GLN A 48 5.11 2.14 -11.61
N LEU A 49 4.34 1.39 -10.87
CA LEU A 49 3.38 1.91 -9.89
C LEU A 49 3.97 1.73 -8.49
N PHE A 50 4.26 2.85 -7.85
CA PHE A 50 4.70 2.91 -6.45
C PHE A 50 3.46 3.12 -5.58
N VAL A 51 3.10 2.12 -4.76
CA VAL A 51 2.01 2.20 -3.81
C VAL A 51 2.60 2.51 -2.44
N SER A 52 2.22 3.66 -1.88
CA SER A 52 2.66 4.10 -0.56
C SER A 52 2.13 3.19 0.54
N GLY A 53 2.75 3.25 1.72
CA GLY A 53 2.31 2.50 2.89
C GLY A 53 0.80 2.55 3.08
N THR A 54 0.16 1.40 2.93
CA THR A 54 -1.29 1.22 2.95
C THR A 54 -1.67 0.38 4.16
N ALA A 55 -2.61 0.87 4.95
CA ALA A 55 -3.07 0.26 6.19
C ALA A 55 -4.60 0.31 6.30
N ALA A 56 -5.13 -0.13 7.43
CA ALA A 56 -6.57 -0.18 7.71
C ALA A 56 -7.16 1.21 8.01
N ILE A 57 -7.16 2.07 7.00
CA ILE A 57 -7.70 3.43 7.07
C ILE A 57 -8.92 3.57 6.16
N ARG A 58 -10.02 4.15 6.70
CA ARG A 58 -11.18 4.56 5.93
C ARG A 58 -11.51 6.01 6.24
N GLY A 59 -11.70 6.84 5.21
CA GLY A 59 -11.62 8.29 5.39
C GLY A 59 -10.24 8.67 5.92
N HIS A 60 -10.19 9.23 7.11
CA HIS A 60 -8.95 9.52 7.84
C HIS A 60 -8.79 8.64 9.10
N ALA A 61 -9.76 7.80 9.44
CA ALA A 61 -9.78 7.03 10.70
C ALA A 61 -9.20 5.63 10.52
N THR A 62 -8.47 5.15 11.53
CA THR A 62 -8.12 3.73 11.66
C THR A 62 -9.38 2.93 11.96
N ILE A 63 -9.58 1.82 11.27
CA ILE A 63 -10.69 0.89 11.53
C ILE A 63 -10.16 -0.45 12.06
N ALA A 64 -11.08 -1.27 12.60
CA ALA A 64 -10.73 -2.58 13.15
C ALA A 64 -9.60 -2.53 14.21
N VAL A 65 -9.63 -1.52 15.08
CA VAL A 65 -8.63 -1.35 16.14
C VAL A 65 -8.62 -2.57 17.06
N GLY A 66 -7.44 -3.18 17.24
CA GLY A 66 -7.27 -4.41 18.04
C GLY A 66 -7.70 -5.70 17.31
N ASP A 67 -8.18 -5.62 16.08
CA ASP A 67 -8.61 -6.76 15.26
C ASP A 67 -7.69 -6.91 14.04
N LEU A 68 -6.65 -7.74 14.16
CA LEU A 68 -5.68 -7.96 13.08
C LEU A 68 -6.32 -8.51 11.79
N PRO A 69 -7.22 -9.53 11.83
CA PRO A 69 -7.91 -9.98 10.62
C PRO A 69 -8.72 -8.88 9.93
N GLY A 70 -9.44 -8.06 10.70
CA GLY A 70 -10.17 -6.90 10.17
C GLY A 70 -9.24 -5.85 9.56
N GLN A 71 -8.09 -5.58 10.16
CA GLN A 71 -7.10 -4.68 9.60
C GLN A 71 -6.50 -5.23 8.30
N LEU A 72 -6.16 -6.51 8.24
CA LEU A 72 -5.67 -7.16 7.02
C LEU A 72 -6.71 -7.06 5.88
N ALA A 73 -7.96 -7.38 6.15
CA ALA A 73 -9.03 -7.28 5.17
C ALA A 73 -9.18 -5.86 4.60
N CYS A 74 -9.19 -4.84 5.45
CA CYS A 74 -9.26 -3.44 5.02
C CYS A 74 -8.02 -3.00 4.25
N THR A 75 -6.84 -3.42 4.68
CA THR A 75 -5.57 -3.10 4.00
C THR A 75 -5.56 -3.67 2.59
N ARG A 76 -5.96 -4.93 2.41
CA ARG A 76 -6.08 -5.56 1.08
C ARG A 76 -7.10 -4.83 0.20
N GLU A 77 -8.27 -4.50 0.76
CA GLU A 77 -9.28 -3.72 0.03
C GLU A 77 -8.73 -2.39 -0.45
N ASN A 78 -8.00 -1.66 0.38
CA ASN A 78 -7.35 -0.40 0.02
C ASN A 78 -6.28 -0.58 -1.07
N LEU A 79 -5.49 -1.65 -1.03
CA LEU A 79 -4.52 -1.99 -2.08
C LEU A 79 -5.18 -2.25 -3.42
N HIS A 80 -6.27 -3.03 -3.45
CA HIS A 80 -7.03 -3.30 -4.67
C HIS A 80 -7.62 -2.02 -5.26
N ILE A 81 -8.21 -1.16 -4.43
CA ILE A 81 -8.83 0.09 -4.86
C ILE A 81 -7.80 1.05 -5.44
N ILE A 82 -6.65 1.25 -4.77
CA ILE A 82 -5.64 2.18 -5.28
C ILE A 82 -4.97 1.66 -6.57
N ALA A 83 -4.76 0.35 -6.70
CA ALA A 83 -4.24 -0.25 -7.93
C ALA A 83 -5.23 -0.09 -9.09
N ALA A 84 -6.52 -0.34 -8.87
CA ALA A 84 -7.57 -0.10 -9.85
C ALA A 84 -7.62 1.37 -10.28
N THR A 85 -7.58 2.30 -9.32
CA THR A 85 -7.59 3.75 -9.57
C THR A 85 -6.38 4.19 -10.39
N ALA A 86 -5.23 3.58 -10.17
CA ALA A 86 -3.99 3.86 -10.89
C ALA A 86 -3.85 3.10 -12.23
N GLY A 87 -4.84 2.28 -12.60
CA GLY A 87 -4.84 1.55 -13.87
C GLY A 87 -4.01 0.26 -13.87
N ALA A 88 -3.74 -0.32 -12.69
CA ALA A 88 -3.07 -1.62 -12.57
C ALA A 88 -4.05 -2.79 -12.33
N GLY A 89 -5.35 -2.58 -12.59
CA GLY A 89 -6.39 -3.60 -12.44
C GLY A 89 -6.95 -3.73 -11.03
N ALA A 90 -8.18 -4.25 -10.93
CA ALA A 90 -8.90 -4.41 -9.66
C ALA A 90 -8.36 -5.57 -8.79
N ASP A 91 -7.52 -6.40 -9.36
CA ASP A 91 -6.89 -7.57 -8.73
C ASP A 91 -5.45 -7.29 -8.27
N PHE A 92 -5.11 -6.04 -8.07
CA PHE A 92 -3.79 -5.60 -7.66
C PHE A 92 -2.69 -6.04 -8.64
N GLY A 93 -2.96 -5.92 -9.95
CA GLY A 93 -2.02 -6.22 -11.01
C GLY A 93 -1.92 -7.71 -11.40
N ALA A 94 -2.80 -8.57 -10.85
CA ALA A 94 -2.68 -10.00 -11.07
C ALA A 94 -3.02 -10.42 -12.52
N ALA A 95 -4.07 -9.84 -13.12
CA ALA A 95 -4.50 -10.20 -14.48
C ALA A 95 -3.63 -9.57 -15.59
N ASP A 96 -2.86 -8.54 -15.29
CA ASP A 96 -2.13 -7.73 -16.28
C ASP A 96 -0.61 -7.97 -16.27
N ASP A 97 -0.14 -9.09 -15.74
CA ASP A 97 1.28 -9.51 -15.69
C ASP A 97 2.22 -8.50 -15.01
N TRP A 98 1.73 -7.72 -14.05
CA TRP A 98 2.60 -6.89 -13.24
C TRP A 98 3.46 -7.75 -12.31
N GLN A 99 4.77 -7.55 -12.34
CA GLN A 99 5.68 -8.06 -11.32
C GLN A 99 5.50 -7.24 -10.04
N ARG A 100 5.33 -7.91 -8.90
CA ARG A 100 5.03 -7.25 -7.64
C ARG A 100 6.12 -7.48 -6.61
N THR A 101 6.56 -6.38 -5.99
CA THR A 101 7.46 -6.41 -4.83
C THR A 101 6.74 -5.73 -3.67
N LEU A 102 6.58 -6.44 -2.56
CA LEU A 102 5.85 -5.97 -1.39
C LEU A 102 6.77 -5.88 -0.17
N LYS A 103 6.59 -4.83 0.62
CA LYS A 103 7.13 -4.73 1.98
C LYS A 103 5.97 -4.70 2.96
N VAL A 104 5.97 -5.63 3.87
CA VAL A 104 4.93 -5.80 4.88
C VAL A 104 5.51 -5.44 6.24
N TYR A 105 5.06 -4.32 6.76
CA TYR A 105 5.45 -3.84 8.08
C TYR A 105 4.48 -4.38 9.12
N ILE A 106 5.00 -5.01 10.16
CA ILE A 106 4.24 -5.67 11.22
C ILE A 106 4.66 -5.08 12.56
N ARG A 107 3.70 -4.54 13.30
CA ARG A 107 3.97 -3.91 14.61
C ARG A 107 4.43 -4.90 15.66
N HIS A 108 3.87 -6.10 15.71
CA HIS A 108 4.20 -7.10 16.70
C HIS A 108 4.75 -8.35 16.05
N ALA A 109 5.99 -8.71 16.37
CA ALA A 109 6.67 -9.88 15.77
C ALA A 109 5.86 -11.19 15.91
N ARG A 110 5.05 -11.33 16.98
CA ARG A 110 4.16 -12.47 17.20
C ARG A 110 3.09 -12.65 16.11
N ASP A 111 2.75 -11.58 15.39
CA ASP A 111 1.68 -11.58 14.38
C ASP A 111 2.17 -12.05 13.00
N LEU A 112 3.49 -12.23 12.82
CA LEU A 112 4.10 -12.61 11.54
C LEU A 112 3.43 -13.82 10.88
N ALA A 113 3.22 -14.89 11.65
CA ALA A 113 2.65 -16.12 11.10
C ALA A 113 1.18 -15.95 10.65
N ALA A 114 0.41 -15.12 11.36
CA ALA A 114 -0.97 -14.83 11.00
C ALA A 114 -1.03 -13.92 9.76
N VAL A 115 -0.19 -12.89 9.71
CA VAL A 115 -0.09 -11.97 8.57
C VAL A 115 0.37 -12.70 7.33
N SER A 116 1.45 -13.49 7.40
CA SER A 116 1.97 -14.25 6.25
C SER A 116 0.89 -15.17 5.68
N ARG A 117 0.22 -15.96 6.53
CA ARG A 117 -0.85 -16.86 6.09
C ARG A 117 -2.00 -16.12 5.41
N ASP A 118 -2.47 -15.02 6.00
CA ASP A 118 -3.55 -14.23 5.42
C ASP A 118 -3.18 -13.67 4.04
N LEU A 119 -1.95 -13.19 3.89
CA LEU A 119 -1.48 -12.67 2.61
C LEU A 119 -1.28 -13.78 1.57
N ASP A 120 -0.76 -14.94 1.95
CA ASP A 120 -0.64 -16.11 1.08
C ASP A 120 -2.01 -16.57 0.56
N ASP A 121 -3.03 -16.57 1.43
CA ASP A 121 -4.38 -17.02 1.10
C ASP A 121 -5.17 -16.00 0.25
N HIS A 122 -4.89 -14.68 0.36
CA HIS A 122 -5.80 -13.68 -0.15
C HIS A 122 -5.19 -12.56 -1.02
N LEU A 123 -3.87 -12.44 -1.09
CA LEU A 123 -3.21 -11.35 -1.82
C LEU A 123 -2.07 -11.83 -2.71
N LEU A 124 -1.19 -12.66 -2.17
CA LEU A 124 0.05 -13.07 -2.84
C LEU A 124 -0.21 -14.08 -3.94
N ARG A 125 0.69 -14.10 -4.92
CA ARG A 125 0.70 -15.05 -6.02
C ARG A 125 2.12 -15.55 -6.29
N PRO A 126 2.27 -16.67 -6.99
CA PRO A 126 3.59 -17.13 -7.44
C PRO A 126 4.33 -16.04 -8.22
N GLY A 127 5.58 -15.80 -7.86
CA GLY A 127 6.42 -14.78 -8.47
C GLY A 127 6.49 -13.44 -7.72
N ASP A 128 5.63 -13.21 -6.71
CA ASP A 128 5.75 -12.03 -5.86
C ASP A 128 7.01 -12.08 -4.99
N ILE A 129 7.66 -10.92 -4.85
CA ILE A 129 8.77 -10.74 -3.91
C ILE A 129 8.22 -10.06 -2.66
N VAL A 130 8.32 -10.73 -1.51
CA VAL A 130 7.78 -10.21 -0.25
C VAL A 130 8.86 -10.12 0.81
N THR A 131 8.91 -8.96 1.49
CA THR A 131 9.78 -8.74 2.65
C THR A 131 8.93 -8.38 3.85
N TYR A 132 9.04 -9.14 4.93
CA TYR A 132 8.38 -8.86 6.21
C TYR A 132 9.34 -8.09 7.13
N LEU A 133 8.86 -7.01 7.72
CA LEU A 133 9.63 -6.11 8.56
C LEU A 133 8.92 -5.90 9.90
N HIS A 134 9.61 -6.13 10.99
CA HIS A 134 9.13 -5.73 12.32
C HIS A 134 9.46 -4.27 12.53
N ALA A 135 8.45 -3.41 12.61
CA ALA A 135 8.62 -1.97 12.74
C ALA A 135 7.40 -1.32 13.41
N ASP A 136 7.61 -0.17 14.01
CA ASP A 136 6.52 0.71 14.40
C ASP A 136 5.84 1.33 13.17
N LEU A 137 4.54 1.58 13.29
CA LEU A 137 3.72 2.21 12.26
C LEU A 137 3.35 3.62 12.69
N CYS A 138 2.92 4.43 11.74
CA CYS A 138 2.62 5.86 11.94
C CYS A 138 1.53 6.12 13.00
N ARG A 139 0.67 5.15 13.28
CA ARG A 139 -0.34 5.20 14.34
C ARG A 139 -0.25 3.98 15.23
N SER A 140 -0.37 4.16 16.53
CA SER A 140 -0.23 3.09 17.54
C SER A 140 -1.29 1.99 17.45
N ASP A 141 -2.44 2.27 16.88
CA ASP A 141 -3.56 1.36 16.69
C ASP A 141 -3.50 0.53 15.40
N LEU A 142 -2.54 0.82 14.50
CA LEU A 142 -2.26 0.01 13.33
C LEU A 142 -1.33 -1.17 13.68
N GLN A 143 -1.66 -2.35 13.16
CA GLN A 143 -0.90 -3.59 13.37
C GLN A 143 -0.12 -4.02 12.13
N VAL A 144 -0.58 -3.63 10.95
CA VAL A 144 0.02 -3.98 9.65
C VAL A 144 -0.07 -2.81 8.67
N GLU A 145 0.96 -2.66 7.86
CA GLU A 145 1.03 -1.73 6.73
C GLU A 145 1.75 -2.40 5.56
N ILE A 146 1.31 -2.16 4.34
CA ILE A 146 1.90 -2.76 3.13
C ILE A 146 2.25 -1.66 2.14
N GLU A 147 3.51 -1.64 1.75
CA GLU A 147 4.05 -0.85 0.64
C GLU A 147 4.30 -1.78 -0.54
N ALA A 148 4.09 -1.31 -1.78
CA ALA A 148 4.34 -2.14 -2.94
C ALA A 148 4.91 -1.34 -4.12
N VAL A 149 5.68 -2.05 -4.95
CA VAL A 149 6.07 -1.60 -6.29
C VAL A 149 5.58 -2.64 -7.29
N LEU A 150 4.76 -2.20 -8.23
CA LEU A 150 4.31 -3.00 -9.36
C LEU A 150 5.07 -2.54 -10.60
N THR A 151 5.68 -3.47 -11.32
CA THR A 151 6.45 -3.17 -12.53
C THR A 151 5.93 -3.99 -13.70
N LYS A 152 5.76 -3.36 -14.84
CA LYS A 152 5.35 -4.00 -16.09
C LYS A 152 6.19 -3.46 -17.23
N ASP A 153 6.76 -4.34 -18.04
CA ASP A 153 7.41 -3.97 -19.29
C ASP A 153 6.33 -3.65 -20.36
N VAL A 154 6.61 -2.69 -21.25
CA VAL A 154 5.68 -2.18 -22.28
C VAL A 154 6.01 -2.78 -23.64
#